data_8e5c638164ca00b5edb276dea7bbe2bf
#
_entry.id   8e5c638164ca00b5edb276dea7bbe2bf
#
_cell.length_a   1.000
_cell.length_b   1.000
_cell.length_c   1.000
_cell.angle_alpha   90.00
_cell.angle_beta   90.00
_cell.angle_gamma   90.00
#
_symmetry.space_group_name_H-M   'P 1'
#
loop_
_entity.id
_entity.type
_entity.pdbx_description
1 polymer ?
#
loop_
_entity_poly.entity_id
_entity_poly.type
_entity_poly.pdbx_seq_one_letter_code
_entity_poly.pdbx_strand_id
1 'polypeptide(L)'
;MNPPVEYRPDLETPSVSEQETIRSLEALFVDMATTVAEKEGHAHRAVHAKGQGLLTAKFTVLNDLPEELRQGLFAEPGQYDSYIRLSSPPAEQLSDAVSTPRALALKVLGVSGERVEGGDEKHSQDFLMVNGPSFTTPGPDGFLRNFRVLATTTEKAPRAKAALSKVLRGVENSLEKIGAGSGSIKQLGGQSQIHPLGETFFSQVPYLYGRYIAKFSLAPVSSNLLALDGEDVGDSQDAQRDAVHHAISTLDSPAEWELRVQLCRDVDKMPVEDASTEWPQSISPFVAVARVVVERQAGWDGENSQRLEDRIAFSPWHALAAHRPLGAINRARRVVMAASRRFRAEFNRCPIHEPAGV
;
A
#
# COMPACT_ATOMS: atom_id res chain seq x y z
N MET A 1 -25.33 -5.22 14.26
CA MET A 1 -24.00 -5.84 13.97
C MET A 1 -23.50 -6.53 15.23
N ASN A 2 -22.75 -7.63 15.10
CA ASN A 2 -22.06 -8.24 16.23
C ASN A 2 -21.03 -7.25 16.82
N PRO A 3 -20.70 -7.36 18.14
CA PRO A 3 -19.62 -6.57 18.70
C PRO A 3 -18.29 -6.88 18.00
N PRO A 4 -17.32 -5.94 18.00
CA PRO A 4 -15.98 -6.22 17.47
C PRO A 4 -15.29 -7.34 18.22
N VAL A 5 -14.53 -8.15 17.49
CA VAL A 5 -13.74 -9.23 18.09
C VAL A 5 -12.50 -8.63 18.77
N GLU A 6 -12.30 -8.97 20.03
CA GLU A 6 -11.07 -8.62 20.74
C GLU A 6 -9.93 -9.54 20.27
N TYR A 7 -8.76 -8.96 20.11
CA TYR A 7 -7.57 -9.70 19.75
C TYR A 7 -7.16 -10.69 20.84
N ARG A 8 -6.81 -11.88 20.41
CA ARG A 8 -6.17 -12.92 21.24
C ARG A 8 -4.97 -13.50 20.49
N PRO A 9 -3.88 -13.87 21.19
CA PRO A 9 -2.67 -14.40 20.54
C PRO A 9 -2.89 -15.67 19.70
N ASP A 10 -3.89 -16.49 20.02
CA ASP A 10 -4.25 -17.72 19.29
C ASP A 10 -4.87 -17.44 17.90
N LEU A 11 -5.22 -16.20 17.59
CA LEU A 11 -5.67 -15.80 16.26
C LEU A 11 -4.51 -15.62 15.25
N GLU A 12 -3.28 -15.57 15.75
CA GLU A 12 -2.08 -15.63 14.90
C GLU A 12 -1.40 -17.01 15.07
N THR A 13 -1.37 -17.77 13.98
CA THR A 13 -0.83 -19.15 13.97
C THR A 13 0.27 -19.29 12.94
N PRO A 14 1.51 -18.82 13.24
CA PRO A 14 2.64 -18.94 12.32
C PRO A 14 2.87 -20.38 11.90
N SER A 15 3.04 -20.63 10.59
CA SER A 15 3.36 -21.96 10.08
C SER A 15 4.79 -22.36 10.44
N VAL A 16 5.06 -23.68 10.49
CA VAL A 16 6.39 -24.22 10.78
C VAL A 16 7.43 -23.74 9.76
N SER A 17 7.03 -23.56 8.49
CA SER A 17 7.89 -23.12 7.39
C SER A 17 8.01 -21.60 7.26
N GLU A 18 7.24 -20.82 8.02
CA GLU A 18 7.12 -19.37 7.81
C GLU A 18 8.48 -18.64 7.85
N GLN A 19 9.33 -18.98 8.82
CA GLN A 19 10.64 -18.33 8.95
C GLN A 19 11.56 -18.62 7.76
N GLU A 20 11.54 -19.85 7.24
CA GLU A 20 12.32 -20.23 6.05
C GLU A 20 11.80 -19.53 4.80
N THR A 21 10.48 -19.46 4.66
CA THR A 21 9.82 -18.72 3.58
C THR A 21 10.18 -17.24 3.62
N ILE A 22 10.16 -16.61 4.80
CA ILE A 22 10.53 -15.20 4.97
C ILE A 22 11.99 -14.96 4.57
N ARG A 23 12.93 -15.82 5.00
CA ARG A 23 14.35 -15.73 4.58
C ARG A 23 14.52 -15.86 3.06
N SER A 24 13.77 -16.79 2.46
CA SER A 24 13.79 -16.98 1.00
C SER A 24 13.24 -15.74 0.26
N LEU A 25 12.19 -15.12 0.78
CA LEU A 25 11.66 -13.86 0.26
C LEU A 25 12.69 -12.73 0.41
N GLU A 26 13.29 -12.57 1.58
CA GLU A 26 14.32 -11.54 1.83
C GLU A 26 15.46 -11.66 0.82
N ALA A 27 16.02 -12.87 0.65
CA ALA A 27 17.09 -13.11 -0.30
C ALA A 27 16.69 -12.78 -1.75
N LEU A 28 15.50 -13.21 -2.16
CA LEU A 28 14.99 -12.98 -3.52
C LEU A 28 14.75 -11.48 -3.79
N PHE A 29 14.22 -10.74 -2.81
CA PHE A 29 13.99 -9.29 -2.93
C PHE A 29 15.31 -8.51 -3.04
N VAL A 30 16.32 -8.88 -2.24
CA VAL A 30 17.64 -8.24 -2.29
C VAL A 30 18.33 -8.55 -3.62
N ASP A 31 18.27 -9.79 -4.09
CA ASP A 31 18.84 -10.21 -5.38
C ASP A 31 18.23 -9.43 -6.56
N MET A 32 16.89 -9.35 -6.60
CA MET A 32 16.19 -8.56 -7.62
C MET A 32 16.55 -7.07 -7.55
N ALA A 33 16.58 -6.50 -6.33
CA ALA A 33 16.94 -5.10 -6.16
C ALA A 33 18.39 -4.82 -6.56
N THR A 34 19.30 -5.75 -6.27
CA THR A 34 20.71 -5.66 -6.68
C THR A 34 20.83 -5.69 -8.20
N THR A 35 20.19 -6.65 -8.87
CA THR A 35 20.20 -6.77 -10.33
C THR A 35 19.71 -5.48 -11.01
N VAL A 36 18.63 -4.89 -10.51
CA VAL A 36 18.09 -3.63 -11.06
C VAL A 36 19.04 -2.46 -10.77
N ALA A 37 19.55 -2.36 -9.54
CA ALA A 37 20.41 -1.26 -9.11
C ALA A 37 21.75 -1.23 -9.87
N GLU A 38 22.37 -2.39 -10.13
CA GLU A 38 23.60 -2.50 -10.91
C GLU A 38 23.40 -2.03 -12.36
N LYS A 39 22.22 -2.28 -12.93
CA LYS A 39 21.90 -1.87 -14.29
C LYS A 39 21.55 -0.40 -14.41
N GLU A 40 20.78 0.13 -13.45
CA GLU A 40 20.29 1.52 -13.47
C GLU A 40 21.26 2.50 -12.80
N GLY A 41 22.27 2.01 -12.06
CA GLY A 41 23.21 2.82 -11.29
C GLY A 41 22.59 3.47 -10.04
N HIS A 42 21.37 3.06 -9.68
CA HIS A 42 20.62 3.57 -8.55
C HIS A 42 19.71 2.50 -7.95
N ALA A 43 19.69 2.39 -6.62
CA ALA A 43 18.85 1.41 -5.93
C ALA A 43 17.46 1.97 -5.63
N HIS A 44 16.45 1.34 -6.19
CA HIS A 44 15.04 1.60 -5.90
C HIS A 44 14.49 0.61 -4.85
N ARG A 45 13.22 0.78 -4.48
CA ARG A 45 12.52 -0.19 -3.63
C ARG A 45 12.44 -1.54 -4.35
N ALA A 46 12.64 -2.63 -3.62
CA ALA A 46 12.59 -4.00 -4.18
C ALA A 46 11.19 -4.37 -4.74
N VAL A 47 10.15 -3.66 -4.31
CA VAL A 47 8.79 -3.68 -4.89
C VAL A 47 8.23 -2.28 -4.86
N HIS A 48 7.24 -1.99 -5.73
CA HIS A 48 6.68 -0.65 -5.86
C HIS A 48 7.76 0.42 -6.10
N ALA A 49 8.71 0.12 -6.99
CA ALA A 49 9.86 0.96 -7.28
C ALA A 49 9.46 2.27 -7.97
N LYS A 50 8.50 2.21 -8.92
CA LYS A 50 8.07 3.39 -9.65
C LYS A 50 7.13 4.24 -8.79
N GLY A 51 7.60 5.44 -8.37
CA GLY A 51 6.77 6.47 -7.76
C GLY A 51 5.89 7.16 -8.80
N GLN A 52 4.59 7.24 -8.52
CA GLN A 52 3.60 7.90 -9.37
C GLN A 52 3.15 9.25 -8.80
N GLY A 53 3.35 9.47 -7.51
CA GLY A 53 3.09 10.72 -6.81
C GLY A 53 3.68 10.70 -5.41
N LEU A 54 4.13 11.85 -4.94
CA LEU A 54 4.61 12.06 -3.58
C LEU A 54 4.08 13.40 -3.09
N LEU A 55 3.07 13.34 -2.22
CA LEU A 55 2.26 14.48 -1.80
C LEU A 55 2.44 14.74 -0.32
N THR A 56 2.42 16.01 0.06
CA THR A 56 2.20 16.44 1.44
C THR A 56 0.71 16.54 1.71
N ALA A 57 0.28 16.17 2.90
CA ALA A 57 -1.12 16.20 3.28
C ALA A 57 -1.30 16.55 4.77
N LYS A 58 -2.51 16.97 5.13
CA LYS A 58 -2.96 17.08 6.52
C LYS A 58 -3.85 15.90 6.85
N PHE A 59 -3.51 15.21 7.92
CA PHE A 59 -4.28 14.11 8.48
C PHE A 59 -5.04 14.60 9.71
N THR A 60 -6.35 14.47 9.74
CA THR A 60 -7.19 14.93 10.87
C THR A 60 -8.06 13.80 11.37
N VAL A 61 -7.89 13.39 12.62
CA VAL A 61 -8.74 12.42 13.30
C VAL A 61 -10.13 13.06 13.49
N LEU A 62 -11.19 12.32 13.15
CA LEU A 62 -12.56 12.81 13.28
C LEU A 62 -12.95 12.97 14.74
N ASN A 63 -13.77 14.00 15.00
CA ASN A 63 -14.42 14.19 16.29
C ASN A 63 -15.54 13.15 16.49
N ASP A 64 -15.93 12.91 17.73
CA ASP A 64 -17.12 12.14 18.11
C ASP A 64 -17.17 10.70 17.56
N LEU A 65 -16.00 10.06 17.41
CA LEU A 65 -15.93 8.65 17.05
C LEU A 65 -16.60 7.78 18.13
N PRO A 66 -17.36 6.74 17.73
CA PRO A 66 -17.85 5.73 18.68
C PRO A 66 -16.70 5.09 19.48
N GLU A 67 -16.98 4.63 20.70
CA GLU A 67 -15.96 4.05 21.60
C GLU A 67 -15.13 2.93 20.93
N GLU A 68 -15.79 2.06 20.15
CA GLU A 68 -15.10 0.99 19.43
C GLU A 68 -14.11 1.51 18.37
N LEU A 69 -14.26 2.74 17.89
CA LEU A 69 -13.36 3.37 16.91
C LEU A 69 -12.35 4.34 17.56
N ARG A 70 -12.52 4.73 18.83
CA ARG A 70 -11.56 5.58 19.56
C ARG A 70 -10.42 4.75 20.13
N GLN A 71 -9.50 4.28 19.27
CA GLN A 71 -8.40 3.40 19.65
C GLN A 71 -7.06 3.91 19.09
N GLY A 72 -5.99 3.79 19.88
CA GLY A 72 -4.63 4.14 19.44
C GLY A 72 -4.52 5.57 18.91
N LEU A 73 -4.07 5.77 17.67
CA LEU A 73 -3.98 7.07 17.01
C LEU A 73 -5.34 7.82 16.97
N PHE A 74 -6.44 7.08 16.97
CA PHE A 74 -7.80 7.61 16.86
C PHE A 74 -8.50 7.79 18.22
N ALA A 75 -7.77 7.63 19.32
CA ALA A 75 -8.34 7.74 20.68
C ALA A 75 -8.85 9.17 20.97
N GLU A 76 -8.13 10.16 20.48
CA GLU A 76 -8.43 11.58 20.66
C GLU A 76 -8.39 12.32 19.32
N PRO A 77 -9.21 13.36 19.13
CA PRO A 77 -9.07 14.25 17.97
C PRO A 77 -7.67 14.84 17.87
N GLY A 78 -7.16 14.96 16.66
CA GLY A 78 -5.83 15.54 16.42
C GLY A 78 -5.61 15.83 14.95
N GLN A 79 -4.66 16.71 14.67
CA GLN A 79 -4.22 17.02 13.33
C GLN A 79 -2.72 16.81 13.20
N TYR A 80 -2.30 16.18 12.10
CA TYR A 80 -0.93 15.74 11.86
C TYR A 80 -0.51 16.09 10.44
N ASP A 81 0.77 16.35 10.26
CA ASP A 81 1.38 16.35 8.94
C ASP A 81 1.50 14.92 8.41
N SER A 82 1.40 14.76 7.11
CA SER A 82 1.51 13.45 6.50
C SER A 82 2.06 13.49 5.08
N TYR A 83 2.58 12.35 4.62
CA TYR A 83 2.95 12.10 3.24
C TYR A 83 2.06 11.03 2.63
N ILE A 84 1.66 11.24 1.38
CA ILE A 84 1.06 10.21 0.53
C ILE A 84 2.06 9.85 -0.56
N ARG A 85 2.30 8.56 -0.74
CA ARG A 85 3.09 8.03 -1.84
C ARG A 85 2.23 7.11 -2.69
N LEU A 86 2.06 7.44 -3.96
CA LEU A 86 1.46 6.58 -4.98
C LEU A 86 2.56 5.83 -5.73
N SER A 87 2.36 4.56 -6.04
CA SER A 87 3.41 3.75 -6.69
C SER A 87 2.85 2.50 -7.37
N SER A 88 3.66 1.94 -8.28
CA SER A 88 3.40 0.68 -8.95
C SER A 88 4.57 -0.30 -8.85
N PRO A 89 4.33 -1.64 -8.77
CA PRO A 89 5.35 -2.67 -8.86
C PRO A 89 5.82 -2.85 -10.31
N PRO A 90 6.90 -3.60 -10.57
CA PRO A 90 7.74 -4.35 -9.64
C PRO A 90 8.92 -3.56 -9.08
N ALA A 91 10.13 -4.16 -9.03
CA ALA A 91 11.40 -3.49 -8.69
C ALA A 91 11.93 -2.63 -9.84
N GLU A 92 11.59 -2.96 -11.08
CA GLU A 92 11.91 -2.19 -12.28
C GLU A 92 10.94 -1.00 -12.44
N GLN A 93 11.43 0.12 -12.93
CA GLN A 93 10.57 1.25 -13.30
C GLN A 93 9.95 1.01 -14.70
N LEU A 94 8.93 0.17 -14.76
CA LEU A 94 8.26 -0.18 -16.01
C LEU A 94 7.46 1.00 -16.58
N SER A 95 7.26 0.98 -17.91
CA SER A 95 6.25 1.83 -18.55
C SER A 95 4.86 1.50 -18.02
N ASP A 96 4.00 2.53 -17.86
CA ASP A 96 2.61 2.37 -17.45
C ASP A 96 1.75 1.63 -18.50
N ALA A 97 2.28 1.38 -19.71
CA ALA A 97 1.71 0.40 -20.65
C ALA A 97 1.62 -1.02 -20.05
N VAL A 98 2.49 -1.36 -19.06
CA VAL A 98 2.37 -2.56 -18.24
C VAL A 98 1.49 -2.23 -17.04
N SER A 99 0.22 -2.58 -17.14
CA SER A 99 -0.75 -2.31 -16.09
C SER A 99 -0.56 -3.26 -14.91
N THR A 100 -0.20 -2.71 -13.78
CA THR A 100 0.03 -3.42 -12.53
C THR A 100 -0.86 -2.88 -11.42
N PRO A 101 -1.07 -3.60 -10.31
CA PRO A 101 -1.76 -3.06 -9.16
C PRO A 101 -1.11 -1.76 -8.67
N ARG A 102 -1.92 -0.81 -8.25
CA ARG A 102 -1.45 0.47 -7.70
C ARG A 102 -1.44 0.43 -6.20
N ALA A 103 -0.42 1.04 -5.59
CA ALA A 103 -0.34 1.17 -4.15
C ALA A 103 -0.33 2.63 -3.71
N LEU A 104 -0.88 2.84 -2.53
CA LEU A 104 -0.82 4.08 -1.79
C LEU A 104 -0.26 3.80 -0.39
N ALA A 105 0.78 4.52 -0.02
CA ALA A 105 1.30 4.54 1.34
C ALA A 105 1.03 5.91 1.95
N LEU A 106 0.42 5.92 3.12
CA LEU A 106 0.17 7.12 3.94
C LEU A 106 1.08 7.05 5.17
N LYS A 107 1.90 8.07 5.39
CA LYS A 107 2.75 8.25 6.59
C LYS A 107 2.25 9.44 7.37
N VAL A 108 1.77 9.21 8.59
CA VAL A 108 1.34 10.24 9.55
C VAL A 108 2.50 10.55 10.48
N LEU A 109 2.92 11.82 10.57
CA LEU A 109 4.09 12.27 11.32
C LEU A 109 3.72 12.79 12.71
N GLY A 110 4.69 12.81 13.62
CA GLY A 110 4.51 13.37 14.97
C GLY A 110 3.60 12.53 15.87
N VAL A 111 3.38 11.27 15.55
CA VAL A 111 2.53 10.37 16.31
C VAL A 111 3.24 9.91 17.57
N SER A 112 2.72 10.28 18.74
CA SER A 112 3.23 9.89 20.05
C SER A 112 2.53 8.63 20.57
N GLY A 113 3.22 7.86 21.40
CA GLY A 113 2.69 6.67 22.07
C GLY A 113 3.64 5.49 22.05
N GLU A 114 3.23 4.41 22.70
CA GLU A 114 3.99 3.16 22.75
C GLU A 114 4.15 2.58 21.34
N ARG A 115 5.40 2.21 21.01
CA ARG A 115 5.73 1.71 19.66
C ARG A 115 5.64 0.19 19.59
N VAL A 116 5.32 -0.29 18.41
CA VAL A 116 5.35 -1.74 18.15
C VAL A 116 6.77 -2.29 18.38
N GLU A 117 6.87 -3.43 19.04
CA GLU A 117 8.14 -4.08 19.30
C GLU A 117 8.85 -4.46 18.00
N GLY A 118 10.14 -4.09 17.90
CA GLY A 118 10.98 -4.31 16.73
C GLY A 118 10.61 -3.43 15.52
N GLY A 119 9.83 -2.38 15.72
CA GLY A 119 9.74 -1.23 14.81
C GLY A 119 10.98 -0.35 14.97
N ASP A 120 11.44 0.26 13.91
CA ASP A 120 12.63 1.10 13.86
C ASP A 120 12.30 2.60 13.71
N GLU A 121 11.01 2.94 13.64
CA GLU A 121 10.50 4.31 13.59
C GLU A 121 9.82 4.70 14.90
N LYS A 122 10.04 5.93 15.34
CA LYS A 122 9.60 6.39 16.67
C LYS A 122 8.45 7.39 16.65
N HIS A 123 8.21 8.06 15.52
CA HIS A 123 7.36 9.24 15.46
C HIS A 123 6.33 9.23 14.33
N SER A 124 6.19 8.12 13.58
CA SER A 124 5.19 8.02 12.52
C SER A 124 4.27 6.81 12.67
N GLN A 125 3.11 6.89 12.03
CA GLN A 125 2.20 5.77 11.80
C GLN A 125 2.00 5.63 10.31
N ASP A 126 2.37 4.47 9.75
CA ASP A 126 2.24 4.21 8.33
C ASP A 126 1.06 3.28 8.03
N PHE A 127 0.35 3.59 6.93
CA PHE A 127 -0.69 2.74 6.36
C PHE A 127 -0.33 2.42 4.93
N LEU A 128 -0.09 1.13 4.64
CA LEU A 128 0.24 0.65 3.30
C LEU A 128 -0.96 -0.06 2.69
N MET A 129 -1.38 0.42 1.54
CA MET A 129 -2.63 0.03 0.89
C MET A 129 -2.42 -0.22 -0.60
N VAL A 130 -3.28 -1.04 -1.19
CA VAL A 130 -3.31 -1.39 -2.62
C VAL A 130 -4.75 -1.27 -3.12
N ASN A 131 -4.96 -1.05 -4.40
CA ASN A 131 -6.27 -0.89 -5.04
C ASN A 131 -7.07 -2.21 -5.19
N GLY A 132 -7.06 -3.04 -4.14
CA GLY A 132 -7.81 -4.29 -4.07
C GLY A 132 -8.00 -4.73 -2.62
N PRO A 133 -9.17 -5.24 -2.22
CA PRO A 133 -9.53 -5.48 -0.82
C PRO A 133 -8.84 -6.67 -0.17
N SER A 134 -8.26 -7.58 -0.96
CA SER A 134 -7.56 -8.78 -0.47
C SER A 134 -6.20 -8.95 -1.12
N PHE A 135 -5.33 -9.70 -0.46
CA PHE A 135 -4.01 -10.06 -0.98
C PHE A 135 -4.12 -11.22 -1.99
N THR A 136 -3.09 -11.44 -2.77
CA THR A 136 -3.10 -12.40 -3.88
C THR A 136 -3.08 -13.85 -3.44
N THR A 137 -2.59 -14.11 -2.24
CA THR A 137 -2.40 -15.45 -1.68
C THR A 137 -2.70 -15.44 -0.18
N PRO A 138 -3.11 -16.57 0.40
CA PRO A 138 -3.38 -16.65 1.84
C PRO A 138 -2.20 -16.22 2.71
N GLY A 139 -0.99 -16.60 2.33
CA GLY A 139 0.21 -16.37 3.12
C GLY A 139 1.49 -16.24 2.28
N PRO A 140 2.65 -16.08 2.95
CA PRO A 140 3.93 -15.81 2.29
C PRO A 140 4.44 -16.95 1.40
N ASP A 141 4.09 -18.22 1.64
CA ASP A 141 4.47 -19.37 0.82
C ASP A 141 3.92 -19.28 -0.60
N GLY A 142 2.63 -18.92 -0.71
CA GLY A 142 1.98 -18.70 -2.01
C GLY A 142 2.62 -17.51 -2.73
N PHE A 143 2.87 -16.44 -2.00
CA PHE A 143 3.52 -15.24 -2.54
C PHE A 143 4.94 -15.54 -3.03
N LEU A 144 5.75 -16.29 -2.27
CA LEU A 144 7.09 -16.71 -2.69
C LEU A 144 7.07 -17.51 -4.01
N ARG A 145 6.12 -18.45 -4.17
CA ARG A 145 5.97 -19.20 -5.43
C ARG A 145 5.69 -18.27 -6.61
N ASN A 146 4.74 -17.36 -6.47
CA ASN A 146 4.38 -16.41 -7.52
C ASN A 146 5.53 -15.45 -7.84
N PHE A 147 6.23 -14.99 -6.80
CA PHE A 147 7.31 -14.03 -6.92
C PHE A 147 8.57 -14.65 -7.59
N ARG A 148 8.88 -15.93 -7.35
CA ARG A 148 9.94 -16.65 -8.06
C ARG A 148 9.69 -16.68 -9.58
N VAL A 149 8.44 -16.87 -10.01
CA VAL A 149 8.09 -16.82 -11.43
C VAL A 149 8.32 -15.42 -11.98
N LEU A 150 7.92 -14.37 -11.26
CA LEU A 150 8.16 -12.99 -11.66
C LEU A 150 9.66 -12.67 -11.75
N ALA A 151 10.47 -13.10 -10.78
CA ALA A 151 11.91 -12.89 -10.75
C ALA A 151 12.62 -13.50 -11.97
N THR A 152 12.19 -14.69 -12.43
CA THR A 152 12.77 -15.31 -13.64
C THR A 152 12.45 -14.56 -14.93
N THR A 153 11.45 -13.69 -14.93
CA THR A 153 11.02 -12.86 -16.07
C THR A 153 11.53 -11.43 -15.98
N THR A 154 12.11 -11.03 -14.84
CA THR A 154 12.72 -9.72 -14.64
C THR A 154 13.82 -9.52 -15.68
N GLU A 155 13.80 -8.36 -16.34
CA GLU A 155 14.72 -7.93 -17.40
C GLU A 155 14.60 -8.62 -18.78
N LYS A 156 13.94 -9.78 -18.90
CA LYS A 156 14.01 -10.56 -20.14
C LYS A 156 13.09 -10.10 -21.28
N ALA A 157 12.02 -9.34 -20.99
CA ALA A 157 11.11 -8.93 -22.05
C ALA A 157 10.12 -7.79 -21.69
N PRO A 158 10.52 -6.52 -21.52
CA PRO A 158 9.59 -5.41 -21.19
C PRO A 158 8.46 -5.24 -22.23
N ARG A 159 8.80 -5.39 -23.55
CA ARG A 159 7.80 -5.31 -24.63
C ARG A 159 6.80 -6.45 -24.62
N ALA A 160 7.24 -7.66 -24.28
CA ALA A 160 6.36 -8.82 -24.13
C ALA A 160 5.44 -8.67 -22.91
N LYS A 161 5.94 -8.10 -21.79
CA LYS A 161 5.12 -7.76 -20.62
C LYS A 161 4.01 -6.76 -20.98
N ALA A 162 4.31 -5.70 -21.74
CA ALA A 162 3.32 -4.73 -22.20
C ALA A 162 2.26 -5.34 -23.14
N ALA A 163 2.67 -6.20 -24.06
CA ALA A 163 1.76 -6.90 -24.97
C ALA A 163 0.85 -7.86 -24.22
N LEU A 164 1.38 -8.64 -23.27
CA LEU A 164 0.61 -9.53 -22.41
C LEU A 164 -0.40 -8.74 -21.56
N SER A 165 0.02 -7.62 -21.00
CA SER A 165 -0.84 -6.75 -20.19
C SER A 165 -2.04 -6.23 -21.00
N LYS A 166 -1.85 -5.83 -22.28
CA LYS A 166 -2.95 -5.41 -23.15
C LYS A 166 -3.96 -6.54 -23.40
N VAL A 167 -3.49 -7.76 -23.61
CA VAL A 167 -4.35 -8.93 -23.79
C VAL A 167 -5.13 -9.22 -22.51
N LEU A 168 -4.46 -9.24 -21.35
CA LEU A 168 -5.10 -9.52 -20.06
C LEU A 168 -6.14 -8.46 -19.69
N ARG A 169 -5.89 -7.16 -19.94
CA ARG A 169 -6.90 -6.10 -19.78
C ARG A 169 -8.12 -6.32 -20.66
N GLY A 170 -7.91 -6.71 -21.91
CA GLY A 170 -9.03 -7.01 -22.83
C GLY A 170 -9.92 -8.14 -22.34
N VAL A 171 -9.33 -9.19 -21.76
CA VAL A 171 -10.04 -10.31 -21.14
C VAL A 171 -10.76 -9.87 -19.88
N GLU A 172 -10.09 -9.16 -18.97
CA GLU A 172 -10.68 -8.70 -17.70
C GLU A 172 -11.85 -7.74 -17.93
N ASN A 173 -11.69 -6.74 -18.81
CA ASN A 173 -12.78 -5.82 -19.17
C ASN A 173 -13.98 -6.54 -19.76
N SER A 174 -13.76 -7.66 -20.47
CA SER A 174 -14.84 -8.48 -21.00
C SER A 174 -15.54 -9.26 -19.90
N LEU A 175 -14.79 -9.79 -18.92
CA LEU A 175 -15.33 -10.50 -17.76
C LEU A 175 -16.07 -9.56 -16.80
N GLU A 176 -15.55 -8.36 -16.54
CA GLU A 176 -16.23 -7.35 -15.72
C GLU A 176 -17.59 -6.93 -16.28
N LYS A 177 -17.70 -6.79 -17.61
CA LYS A 177 -18.99 -6.49 -18.29
C LYS A 177 -20.07 -7.54 -18.06
N ILE A 178 -19.67 -8.78 -17.77
CA ILE A 178 -20.58 -9.88 -17.44
C ILE A 178 -20.61 -10.21 -15.94
N GLY A 179 -20.01 -9.35 -15.10
CA GLY A 179 -19.98 -9.53 -13.64
C GLY A 179 -19.07 -10.64 -13.13
N ALA A 180 -18.09 -11.08 -13.92
CA ALA A 180 -17.21 -12.22 -13.63
C ALA A 180 -15.72 -11.85 -13.59
N GLY A 181 -15.38 -10.64 -13.14
CA GLY A 181 -13.99 -10.16 -13.04
C GLY A 181 -13.09 -11.10 -12.23
N SER A 182 -11.82 -11.25 -12.65
CA SER A 182 -10.85 -12.15 -12.04
C SER A 182 -9.70 -11.40 -11.38
N GLY A 183 -9.60 -11.50 -10.04
CA GLY A 183 -8.49 -10.93 -9.27
C GLY A 183 -7.11 -11.41 -9.75
N SER A 184 -7.00 -12.67 -10.19
CA SER A 184 -5.74 -13.23 -10.73
C SER A 184 -5.31 -12.60 -12.05
N ILE A 185 -6.25 -12.27 -12.93
CA ILE A 185 -5.96 -11.59 -14.21
C ILE A 185 -5.51 -10.15 -13.93
N LYS A 186 -6.19 -9.43 -13.03
CA LYS A 186 -5.81 -8.07 -12.62
C LYS A 186 -4.37 -8.02 -12.11
N GLN A 187 -3.98 -8.99 -11.31
CA GLN A 187 -2.62 -9.08 -10.74
C GLN A 187 -1.54 -9.41 -11.78
N LEU A 188 -1.87 -10.14 -12.81
CA LEU A 188 -0.95 -10.50 -13.91
C LEU A 188 -0.80 -9.40 -14.98
N GLY A 189 -1.36 -8.20 -14.73
CA GLY A 189 -1.28 -7.08 -15.67
C GLY A 189 -2.59 -6.79 -16.40
N GLY A 190 -3.72 -7.32 -15.90
CA GLY A 190 -5.08 -7.03 -16.39
C GLY A 190 -5.74 -5.82 -15.72
N GLN A 191 -5.01 -5.01 -14.95
CA GLN A 191 -5.55 -3.81 -14.31
C GLN A 191 -6.02 -2.79 -15.37
N SER A 192 -7.15 -2.12 -15.12
CA SER A 192 -7.60 -1.00 -15.95
C SER A 192 -6.65 0.18 -15.82
N GLN A 193 -6.38 0.91 -16.91
CA GLN A 193 -5.53 2.11 -16.94
C GLN A 193 -6.32 3.34 -16.48
N ILE A 194 -6.80 3.31 -15.25
CA ILE A 194 -7.61 4.37 -14.66
C ILE A 194 -6.81 5.25 -13.73
N HIS A 195 -7.34 6.45 -13.48
CA HIS A 195 -6.69 7.47 -12.67
C HIS A 195 -6.53 7.01 -11.21
N PRO A 196 -5.29 6.94 -10.66
CA PRO A 196 -5.06 6.38 -9.34
C PRO A 196 -5.68 7.18 -8.20
N LEU A 197 -5.92 8.49 -8.37
CA LEU A 197 -6.53 9.32 -7.33
C LEU A 197 -8.05 9.10 -7.18
N GLY A 198 -8.71 8.52 -8.18
CA GLY A 198 -10.14 8.14 -8.12
C GLY A 198 -10.39 6.79 -7.45
N GLU A 199 -9.34 6.00 -7.18
CA GLU A 199 -9.48 4.65 -6.63
C GLU A 199 -9.55 4.62 -5.10
N THR A 200 -10.18 3.56 -4.56
CA THR A 200 -10.09 3.22 -3.13
C THR A 200 -8.95 2.24 -2.91
N PHE A 201 -8.13 2.50 -1.90
CA PHE A 201 -7.00 1.65 -1.50
C PHE A 201 -7.29 0.93 -0.18
N PHE A 202 -6.80 -0.30 -0.04
CA PHE A 202 -7.08 -1.19 1.09
C PHE A 202 -5.79 -1.77 1.67
N SER A 203 -5.72 -1.92 2.99
CA SER A 203 -4.57 -2.53 3.67
C SER A 203 -4.37 -4.00 3.32
N GLN A 204 -5.41 -4.67 2.82
CA GLN A 204 -5.51 -6.09 2.46
C GLN A 204 -5.36 -7.04 3.65
N VAL A 205 -4.49 -6.73 4.58
CA VAL A 205 -4.13 -7.52 5.76
C VAL A 205 -4.51 -6.79 7.04
N PRO A 206 -4.77 -7.51 8.14
CA PRO A 206 -5.26 -6.91 9.37
C PRO A 206 -4.16 -6.30 10.24
N TYR A 207 -4.63 -5.49 11.17
CA TYR A 207 -3.85 -4.82 12.21
C TYR A 207 -4.59 -4.89 13.54
N LEU A 208 -3.88 -4.74 14.65
CA LEU A 208 -4.53 -4.32 15.89
C LEU A 208 -5.20 -2.97 15.70
N TYR A 209 -6.30 -2.78 16.40
CA TYR A 209 -7.00 -1.51 16.54
C TYR A 209 -7.36 -1.32 18.02
N GLY A 210 -6.37 -0.92 18.81
CA GLY A 210 -6.44 -1.00 20.27
C GLY A 210 -6.55 -2.44 20.72
N ARG A 211 -7.67 -2.80 21.33
CA ARG A 211 -7.97 -4.19 21.74
C ARG A 211 -8.62 -5.02 20.63
N TYR A 212 -9.03 -4.41 19.51
CA TYR A 212 -9.73 -5.08 18.42
C TYR A 212 -8.81 -5.42 17.25
N ILE A 213 -9.39 -5.96 16.20
CA ILE A 213 -8.72 -6.30 14.95
C ILE A 213 -9.41 -5.54 13.83
N ALA A 214 -8.65 -4.93 12.91
CA ALA A 214 -9.21 -4.14 11.82
C ALA A 214 -8.40 -4.24 10.53
N LYS A 215 -9.06 -3.95 9.40
CA LYS A 215 -8.44 -3.53 8.13
C LYS A 215 -8.70 -2.04 7.89
N PHE A 216 -7.83 -1.41 7.10
CA PHE A 216 -7.95 0.00 6.72
C PHE A 216 -8.27 0.14 5.24
N SER A 217 -8.94 1.23 4.88
CA SER A 217 -9.04 1.70 3.50
C SER A 217 -8.92 3.22 3.44
N LEU A 218 -8.42 3.73 2.32
CA LEU A 218 -8.40 5.16 2.01
C LEU A 218 -9.26 5.38 0.75
N ALA A 219 -10.34 6.11 0.89
CA ALA A 219 -11.31 6.33 -0.16
C ALA A 219 -11.43 7.81 -0.51
N PRO A 220 -11.45 8.21 -1.81
CA PRO A 220 -11.70 9.58 -2.23
C PRO A 220 -13.12 10.01 -1.85
N VAL A 221 -13.29 11.27 -1.43
CA VAL A 221 -14.60 11.80 -1.02
C VAL A 221 -14.90 13.19 -1.59
N SER A 222 -13.89 13.95 -1.99
CA SER A 222 -14.11 15.25 -2.63
C SER A 222 -14.56 15.09 -4.09
N SER A 223 -15.38 16.02 -4.57
CA SER A 223 -15.95 15.95 -5.94
C SER A 223 -14.90 15.91 -7.04
N ASN A 224 -13.78 16.63 -6.86
CA ASN A 224 -12.65 16.64 -7.81
C ASN A 224 -11.98 15.27 -7.93
N LEU A 225 -11.87 14.49 -6.84
CA LEU A 225 -11.34 13.13 -6.88
C LEU A 225 -12.37 12.12 -7.40
N LEU A 226 -13.63 12.25 -6.99
CA LEU A 226 -14.72 11.36 -7.45
C LEU A 226 -14.96 11.48 -8.96
N ALA A 227 -14.68 12.64 -9.54
CA ALA A 227 -14.75 12.84 -10.99
C ALA A 227 -13.69 12.04 -11.76
N LEU A 228 -12.60 11.62 -11.11
CA LEU A 228 -11.53 10.83 -11.70
C LEU A 228 -11.79 9.31 -11.66
N ASP A 229 -12.90 8.88 -11.05
CA ASP A 229 -13.23 7.46 -10.98
C ASP A 229 -13.46 6.87 -12.37
N GLY A 230 -12.70 5.83 -12.71
CA GLY A 230 -12.75 5.19 -14.02
C GLY A 230 -12.17 6.00 -15.18
N GLU A 231 -11.62 7.18 -14.97
CA GLU A 231 -10.98 7.99 -16.01
C GLU A 231 -9.73 7.28 -16.58
N ASP A 232 -9.70 7.06 -17.89
CA ASP A 232 -8.55 6.43 -18.58
C ASP A 232 -7.38 7.41 -18.67
N VAL A 233 -6.23 6.99 -18.17
CA VAL A 233 -4.97 7.81 -18.21
C VAL A 233 -4.05 7.44 -19.37
N GLY A 234 -4.42 6.45 -20.18
CA GLY A 234 -3.63 5.99 -21.31
C GLY A 234 -2.45 5.08 -20.92
N ASP A 235 -1.54 4.84 -21.88
CA ASP A 235 -0.46 3.86 -21.77
C ASP A 235 0.93 4.42 -22.13
N SER A 236 1.14 5.74 -21.97
CA SER A 236 2.47 6.34 -22.11
C SER A 236 3.44 5.85 -21.03
N GLN A 237 4.73 6.20 -21.17
CA GLN A 237 5.79 5.77 -20.24
C GLN A 237 5.44 6.09 -18.78
N ASP A 238 4.94 7.29 -18.51
CA ASP A 238 4.66 7.85 -17.18
C ASP A 238 3.21 8.33 -17.03
N ALA A 239 2.26 7.69 -17.74
CA ALA A 239 0.86 8.10 -17.83
C ALA A 239 0.21 8.37 -16.46
N GLN A 240 0.42 7.48 -15.49
CA GLN A 240 -0.14 7.63 -14.14
C GLN A 240 0.50 8.79 -13.37
N ARG A 241 1.83 8.94 -13.49
CA ARG A 241 2.56 10.04 -12.85
C ARG A 241 2.13 11.40 -13.40
N ASP A 242 2.01 11.50 -14.73
CA ASP A 242 1.57 12.71 -15.41
C ASP A 242 0.13 13.06 -15.03
N ALA A 243 -0.76 12.10 -14.97
CA ALA A 243 -2.14 12.27 -14.54
C ALA A 243 -2.22 12.75 -13.07
N VAL A 244 -1.50 12.12 -12.16
CA VAL A 244 -1.43 12.55 -10.73
C VAL A 244 -0.86 13.97 -10.63
N HIS A 245 0.24 14.27 -11.33
CA HIS A 245 0.85 15.60 -11.32
C HIS A 245 -0.14 16.65 -11.84
N HIS A 246 -0.79 16.39 -12.95
CA HIS A 246 -1.77 17.29 -13.53
C HIS A 246 -2.94 17.56 -12.58
N ALA A 247 -3.59 16.49 -12.08
CA ALA A 247 -4.73 16.63 -11.20
C ALA A 247 -4.41 17.42 -9.92
N ILE A 248 -3.27 17.15 -9.27
CA ILE A 248 -2.89 17.82 -8.01
C ILE A 248 -2.38 19.25 -8.25
N SER A 249 -1.68 19.51 -9.35
CA SER A 249 -1.15 20.86 -9.64
C SER A 249 -2.21 21.85 -10.14
N THR A 250 -3.35 21.35 -10.57
CA THR A 250 -4.47 22.18 -11.11
C THR A 250 -5.68 22.23 -10.17
N LEU A 251 -5.57 21.75 -8.93
CA LEU A 251 -6.67 21.78 -7.95
C LEU A 251 -7.20 23.20 -7.75
N ASP A 252 -8.51 23.37 -7.89
CA ASP A 252 -9.24 24.60 -7.54
C ASP A 252 -9.75 24.57 -6.09
N SER A 253 -9.87 23.38 -5.52
CA SER A 253 -10.23 23.12 -4.12
C SER A 253 -9.43 21.92 -3.61
N PRO A 254 -9.23 21.78 -2.28
CA PRO A 254 -8.48 20.66 -1.72
C PRO A 254 -9.02 19.30 -2.18
N ALA A 255 -8.11 18.36 -2.37
CA ALA A 255 -8.43 16.96 -2.60
C ALA A 255 -8.57 16.24 -1.25
N GLU A 256 -9.68 15.54 -1.03
CA GLU A 256 -9.97 14.90 0.26
C GLU A 256 -10.24 13.41 0.14
N TRP A 257 -9.63 12.66 1.04
CA TRP A 257 -9.90 11.23 1.28
C TRP A 257 -10.37 11.00 2.71
N GLU A 258 -11.07 9.90 2.90
CA GLU A 258 -11.34 9.35 4.23
C GLU A 258 -10.48 8.11 4.48
N LEU A 259 -9.72 8.12 5.59
CA LEU A 259 -9.21 6.88 6.14
C LEU A 259 -10.35 6.20 6.90
N ARG A 260 -10.63 4.97 6.52
CA ARG A 260 -11.75 4.17 7.05
C ARG A 260 -11.25 2.90 7.70
N VAL A 261 -11.97 2.42 8.69
CA VAL A 261 -11.68 1.20 9.44
C VAL A 261 -12.80 0.19 9.25
N GLN A 262 -12.45 -1.07 9.02
CA GLN A 262 -13.34 -2.21 9.04
C GLN A 262 -12.97 -3.10 10.24
N LEU A 263 -13.76 -3.08 11.30
CA LEU A 263 -13.52 -3.92 12.48
C LEU A 263 -13.87 -5.38 12.19
N CYS A 264 -13.05 -6.31 12.67
CA CYS A 264 -13.39 -7.73 12.64
C CYS A 264 -14.59 -7.99 13.57
N ARG A 265 -15.65 -8.62 13.06
CA ARG A 265 -16.86 -8.97 13.82
C ARG A 265 -17.20 -10.45 13.75
N ASP A 266 -16.40 -11.24 13.02
CA ASP A 266 -16.58 -12.69 12.83
C ASP A 266 -15.26 -13.26 12.30
N VAL A 267 -14.48 -13.94 13.16
CA VAL A 267 -13.14 -14.44 12.79
C VAL A 267 -13.17 -15.55 11.75
N ASP A 268 -14.27 -16.29 11.63
CA ASP A 268 -14.40 -17.37 10.65
C ASP A 268 -14.57 -16.81 9.22
N LYS A 269 -15.21 -15.65 9.11
CA LYS A 269 -15.44 -14.96 7.83
C LYS A 269 -14.46 -13.80 7.57
N MET A 270 -13.78 -13.35 8.61
CA MET A 270 -12.83 -12.24 8.60
C MET A 270 -11.49 -12.70 9.23
N PRO A 271 -10.83 -13.71 8.63
CA PRO A 271 -9.65 -14.34 9.22
C PRO A 271 -8.45 -13.39 9.29
N VAL A 272 -7.56 -13.66 10.27
CA VAL A 272 -6.32 -12.90 10.47
C VAL A 272 -5.20 -13.44 9.58
N GLU A 273 -5.07 -14.75 9.45
CA GLU A 273 -3.95 -15.40 8.75
C GLU A 273 -4.20 -15.60 7.24
N ASP A 274 -5.45 -15.66 6.80
CA ASP A 274 -5.75 -15.76 5.37
C ASP A 274 -5.92 -14.37 4.75
N ALA A 275 -4.82 -13.86 4.19
CA ALA A 275 -4.79 -12.55 3.55
C ALA A 275 -5.58 -12.49 2.23
N SER A 276 -5.89 -13.63 1.61
CA SER A 276 -6.66 -13.69 0.35
C SER A 276 -8.17 -13.55 0.55
N THR A 277 -8.63 -13.68 1.79
CA THR A 277 -10.05 -13.52 2.12
C THR A 277 -10.41 -12.04 2.22
N GLU A 278 -11.32 -11.59 1.36
CA GLU A 278 -11.98 -10.30 1.50
C GLU A 278 -12.95 -10.34 2.68
N TRP A 279 -12.86 -9.35 3.55
CA TRP A 279 -13.78 -9.23 4.67
C TRP A 279 -15.12 -8.65 4.21
N PRO A 280 -16.25 -9.34 4.43
CA PRO A 280 -17.55 -8.93 3.90
C PRO A 280 -18.04 -7.61 4.54
N GLN A 281 -18.27 -6.58 3.75
CA GLN A 281 -18.80 -5.30 4.22
C GLN A 281 -20.25 -5.42 4.75
N SER A 282 -20.97 -6.45 4.34
CA SER A 282 -22.29 -6.78 4.90
C SER A 282 -22.24 -7.22 6.38
N ILE A 283 -21.09 -7.71 6.84
CA ILE A 283 -20.86 -8.09 8.25
C ILE A 283 -20.30 -6.89 9.01
N SER A 284 -19.34 -6.18 8.42
CA SER A 284 -18.71 -5.00 9.01
C SER A 284 -18.34 -4.01 7.90
N PRO A 285 -19.03 -2.88 7.80
CA PRO A 285 -18.68 -1.86 6.80
C PRO A 285 -17.40 -1.12 7.18
N PHE A 286 -16.78 -0.49 6.19
CA PHE A 286 -15.75 0.51 6.43
C PHE A 286 -16.36 1.81 6.98
N VAL A 287 -15.84 2.30 8.10
CA VAL A 287 -16.31 3.52 8.77
C VAL A 287 -15.18 4.55 8.83
N ALA A 288 -15.46 5.79 8.46
CA ALA A 288 -14.48 6.88 8.48
C ALA A 288 -14.00 7.18 9.90
N VAL A 289 -12.67 7.33 10.07
CA VAL A 289 -12.03 7.69 11.34
C VAL A 289 -11.11 8.91 11.21
N ALA A 290 -10.68 9.24 10.00
CA ALA A 290 -9.87 10.43 9.74
C ALA A 290 -10.12 10.98 8.33
N ARG A 291 -9.81 12.26 8.15
CA ARG A 291 -9.71 12.96 6.87
C ARG A 291 -8.25 13.17 6.49
N VAL A 292 -7.96 13.01 5.22
CA VAL A 292 -6.66 13.31 4.62
C VAL A 292 -6.88 14.35 3.54
N VAL A 293 -6.26 15.52 3.70
CA VAL A 293 -6.48 16.68 2.83
C VAL A 293 -5.17 17.06 2.16
N VAL A 294 -5.21 17.17 0.85
CA VAL A 294 -4.09 17.59 0.00
C VAL A 294 -4.46 18.92 -0.65
N GLU A 295 -3.67 19.93 -0.37
CA GLU A 295 -3.73 21.24 -1.04
C GLU A 295 -3.04 21.18 -2.41
N ARG A 296 -3.33 22.16 -3.26
CA ARG A 296 -2.67 22.30 -4.57
C ARG A 296 -1.15 22.35 -4.42
N GLN A 297 -0.47 21.44 -5.07
CA GLN A 297 0.99 21.29 -5.06
C GLN A 297 1.47 20.55 -6.31
N ALA A 298 2.77 20.38 -6.49
CA ALA A 298 3.31 19.45 -7.48
C ALA A 298 3.03 18.02 -7.04
N GLY A 299 2.41 17.20 -7.89
CA GLY A 299 2.19 15.78 -7.61
C GLY A 299 3.48 14.96 -7.70
N TRP A 300 4.37 15.38 -8.60
CA TRP A 300 5.75 14.92 -8.74
C TRP A 300 6.61 16.05 -9.24
N ASP A 301 7.67 16.39 -8.51
CA ASP A 301 8.61 17.47 -8.81
C ASP A 301 10.00 16.87 -9.12
N GLY A 302 10.09 16.11 -10.19
CA GLY A 302 11.34 15.61 -10.76
C GLY A 302 12.37 15.19 -9.71
N GLU A 303 13.51 15.89 -9.67
CA GLU A 303 14.62 15.58 -8.76
C GLU A 303 14.29 15.78 -7.28
N ASN A 304 13.39 16.71 -6.90
CA ASN A 304 13.05 16.91 -5.49
C ASN A 304 12.24 15.74 -4.96
N SER A 305 11.25 15.27 -5.73
CA SER A 305 10.50 14.06 -5.39
C SER A 305 11.41 12.84 -5.33
N GLN A 306 12.35 12.69 -6.27
CA GLN A 306 13.32 11.58 -6.23
C GLN A 306 14.21 11.64 -4.98
N ARG A 307 14.72 12.81 -4.62
CA ARG A 307 15.54 13.00 -3.40
C ARG A 307 14.77 12.64 -2.12
N LEU A 308 13.48 13.01 -2.05
CA LEU A 308 12.64 12.63 -0.91
C LEU A 308 12.34 11.13 -0.91
N GLU A 309 12.06 10.54 -2.09
CA GLU A 309 11.91 9.09 -2.28
C GLU A 309 13.10 8.30 -1.71
N ASP A 310 14.32 8.78 -1.93
CA ASP A 310 15.54 8.11 -1.46
C ASP A 310 15.71 8.19 0.06
N ARG A 311 15.17 9.22 0.70
CA ARG A 311 15.33 9.49 2.12
C ARG A 311 14.19 9.01 2.99
N ILE A 312 13.01 8.73 2.41
CA ILE A 312 11.83 8.29 3.17
C ILE A 312 11.62 6.79 3.05
N ALA A 313 11.22 6.15 4.14
CA ALA A 313 10.78 4.77 4.15
C ALA A 313 9.30 4.68 4.56
N PHE A 314 8.62 3.67 4.04
CA PHE A 314 7.28 3.30 4.44
C PHE A 314 7.28 1.84 4.88
N SER A 315 6.67 1.56 6.03
CA SER A 315 6.56 0.20 6.56
C SER A 315 5.30 0.07 7.43
N PRO A 316 4.54 -1.02 7.34
CA PRO A 316 3.44 -1.25 8.27
C PRO A 316 3.94 -1.38 9.72
N TRP A 317 5.24 -1.59 9.93
CA TRP A 317 5.89 -1.68 11.24
C TRP A 317 6.38 -0.32 11.78
N HIS A 318 6.23 0.76 11.02
CA HIS A 318 6.28 2.12 11.55
C HIS A 318 4.93 2.45 12.19
N ALA A 319 4.69 1.90 13.37
CA ALA A 319 3.37 1.88 13.97
C ALA A 319 3.39 2.00 15.50
N LEU A 320 2.29 2.49 16.05
CA LEU A 320 1.98 2.33 17.47
C LEU A 320 1.76 0.84 17.81
N ALA A 321 2.04 0.44 19.05
CA ALA A 321 1.69 -0.89 19.56
C ALA A 321 0.20 -1.18 19.42
N ALA A 322 -0.65 -0.16 19.59
CA ALA A 322 -2.09 -0.23 19.39
C ALA A 322 -2.51 -0.51 17.93
N HIS A 323 -1.61 -0.31 16.97
CA HIS A 323 -1.85 -0.58 15.55
C HIS A 323 -0.84 -1.60 14.98
N ARG A 324 -0.39 -2.54 15.82
CA ARG A 324 0.55 -3.59 15.42
C ARG A 324 0.03 -4.38 14.20
N PRO A 325 0.86 -4.54 13.16
CA PRO A 325 0.51 -5.39 12.02
C PRO A 325 0.29 -6.85 12.43
N LEU A 326 -0.74 -7.50 11.89
CA LEU A 326 -1.13 -8.88 12.19
C LEU A 326 -1.02 -9.76 10.94
N GLY A 327 -0.88 -11.08 11.17
CA GLY A 327 -0.90 -12.13 10.16
C GLY A 327 0.42 -12.31 9.41
N ALA A 328 0.53 -13.46 8.74
CA ALA A 328 1.75 -13.96 8.12
C ALA A 328 2.37 -12.99 7.10
N ILE A 329 1.55 -12.34 6.26
CA ILE A 329 2.04 -11.36 5.27
C ILE A 329 2.68 -10.16 5.95
N ASN A 330 2.10 -9.63 7.03
CA ASN A 330 2.70 -8.51 7.74
C ASN A 330 3.98 -8.91 8.50
N ARG A 331 4.05 -10.14 9.02
CA ARG A 331 5.30 -10.67 9.61
C ARG A 331 6.41 -10.78 8.56
N ALA A 332 6.08 -11.23 7.33
CA ALA A 332 7.03 -11.24 6.21
C ALA A 332 7.46 -9.81 5.81
N ARG A 333 6.52 -8.87 5.71
CA ARG A 333 6.81 -7.46 5.37
C ARG A 333 7.83 -6.83 6.33
N ARG A 334 7.82 -7.20 7.61
CA ARG A 334 8.80 -6.69 8.60
C ARG A 334 10.24 -6.92 8.14
N VAL A 335 10.57 -8.13 7.74
CA VAL A 335 11.92 -8.54 7.37
C VAL A 335 12.28 -8.01 5.97
N VAL A 336 11.41 -8.26 5.01
CA VAL A 336 11.68 -7.95 3.59
C VAL A 336 11.78 -6.44 3.34
N MET A 337 10.91 -5.63 3.95
CA MET A 337 10.94 -4.17 3.77
C MET A 337 12.14 -3.53 4.49
N ALA A 338 12.53 -4.07 5.67
CA ALA A 338 13.73 -3.63 6.35
C ALA A 338 14.99 -3.95 5.53
N ALA A 339 15.07 -5.13 4.91
CA ALA A 339 16.18 -5.50 4.03
C ALA A 339 16.25 -4.59 2.79
N SER A 340 15.13 -4.33 2.13
CA SER A 340 15.05 -3.39 1.00
C SER A 340 15.49 -1.98 1.38
N ARG A 341 15.11 -1.49 2.57
CA ARG A 341 15.54 -0.18 3.08
C ARG A 341 17.05 -0.13 3.32
N ARG A 342 17.62 -1.13 3.99
CA ARG A 342 19.07 -1.22 4.23
C ARG A 342 19.83 -1.22 2.91
N PHE A 343 19.44 -2.10 1.99
CA PHE A 343 20.07 -2.19 0.66
C PHE A 343 20.09 -0.84 -0.06
N ARG A 344 18.96 -0.11 -0.11
CA ARG A 344 18.90 1.21 -0.74
C ARG A 344 19.82 2.23 -0.08
N ALA A 345 19.83 2.28 1.26
CA ALA A 345 20.67 3.21 2.02
C ALA A 345 22.18 2.95 1.75
N GLU A 346 22.58 1.69 1.71
CA GLU A 346 23.96 1.28 1.46
C GLU A 346 24.39 1.53 0.01
N PHE A 347 23.61 1.08 -0.96
CA PHE A 347 23.93 1.21 -2.39
C PHE A 347 23.98 2.69 -2.82
N ASN A 348 22.97 3.47 -2.49
CA ASN A 348 22.89 4.89 -2.84
C ASN A 348 23.77 5.78 -1.95
N ARG A 349 24.40 5.23 -0.91
CA ARG A 349 25.15 5.99 0.10
C ARG A 349 24.36 7.15 0.68
N CYS A 350 23.07 6.96 0.82
CA CYS A 350 22.11 7.94 1.31
C CYS A 350 21.36 7.36 2.52
N PRO A 351 21.69 7.76 3.73
CA PRO A 351 20.96 7.30 4.91
C PRO A 351 19.49 7.69 4.80
N ILE A 352 18.63 6.72 5.11
CA ILE A 352 17.18 6.98 5.15
C ILE A 352 16.86 7.56 6.52
N HIS A 353 16.45 8.83 6.52
CA HIS A 353 15.99 9.55 7.70
C HIS A 353 14.49 9.76 7.61
N GLU A 354 13.78 9.41 8.67
CA GLU A 354 12.35 9.70 8.73
C GLU A 354 12.16 11.22 8.85
N PRO A 355 11.27 11.82 8.03
CA PRO A 355 11.04 13.25 8.08
C PRO A 355 10.41 13.67 9.41
N ALA A 356 10.88 14.76 9.99
CA ALA A 356 10.33 15.34 11.22
C ALA A 356 9.09 16.22 10.97
N GLY A 357 8.82 16.57 9.71
CA GLY A 357 7.69 17.40 9.25
C GLY A 357 7.61 17.41 7.72
N VAL A 358 6.61 18.07 7.17
CA VAL A 358 6.39 18.29 5.73
C VAL A 358 6.84 19.69 5.30
#